data_25bf0b74a0f3fa74e8181b6811b9cf4d
#
_entry.id   25bf0b74a0f3fa74e8181b6811b9cf4d
#
_cell.length_a   1.000
_cell.length_b   1.000
_cell.length_c   1.000
_cell.angle_alpha   90.00
_cell.angle_beta   90.00
_cell.angle_gamma   90.00
#
_symmetry.space_group_name_H-M   'P 1'
#
loop_
_entity.id
_entity.type
_entity.pdbx_description
1 polymer ?
#
loop_
_entity_poly.entity_id
_entity_poly.type
_entity_poly.pdbx_seq_one_letter_code
_entity_poly.pdbx_strand_id
1 'polypeptide(L)'
;MAQQITSLLDDPTQTVSLDTFSGLTKGCPAPFWLFQGVCGAWGIDHSRAQLNLITVSENATFLLLLDGEPQGVVRVSQPGYVGGPEAVASEISWLNALHDIDGISLINPVPTVRGTFVTKINDLNGIGWTVISTKYVAGTVLEDLDNPAPYYETIGQWAAKFHEQSRNWNKPYGLTRF
;
A
#
# COMPACT_ATOMS: atom_id res chain seq x y z
N MET A 1 -13.69 8.30 38.06
CA MET A 1 -13.99 8.70 36.64
C MET A 1 -12.88 8.26 35.68
N ALA A 2 -12.13 7.17 35.97
CA ALA A 2 -11.01 6.68 35.15
C ALA A 2 -11.20 5.24 34.63
N GLN A 3 -12.38 4.64 34.87
CA GLN A 3 -12.64 3.22 34.49
C GLN A 3 -13.51 3.02 33.22
N GLN A 4 -13.89 4.10 32.53
CA GLN A 4 -14.73 4.00 31.32
C GLN A 4 -14.00 4.18 29.99
N ILE A 5 -12.69 4.45 30.00
CA ILE A 5 -11.93 4.70 28.76
C ILE A 5 -11.28 3.39 28.24
N THR A 6 -11.10 2.39 29.08
CA THR A 6 -10.39 1.14 28.72
C THR A 6 -11.26 0.14 27.93
N SER A 7 -12.60 0.29 27.94
CA SER A 7 -13.51 -0.67 27.30
C SER A 7 -13.84 -0.38 25.83
N LEU A 8 -13.39 0.75 25.28
CA LEU A 8 -13.61 1.12 23.88
C LEU A 8 -12.49 0.67 22.93
N LEU A 9 -11.36 0.18 23.48
CA LEU A 9 -10.18 -0.22 22.68
C LEU A 9 -10.13 -1.72 22.37
N ASP A 10 -11.03 -2.54 22.95
CA ASP A 10 -10.99 -4.00 22.84
C ASP A 10 -12.22 -4.61 22.14
N ASP A 11 -13.00 -3.83 21.39
CA ASP A 11 -14.07 -4.38 20.57
C ASP A 11 -13.53 -4.76 19.18
N PRO A 12 -13.25 -6.06 18.92
CA PRO A 12 -12.75 -6.53 17.62
C PRO A 12 -13.78 -6.37 16.48
N THR A 13 -14.98 -5.86 16.79
CA THR A 13 -16.04 -5.65 15.80
C THR A 13 -16.15 -4.21 15.31
N GLN A 14 -15.38 -3.25 15.87
CA GLN A 14 -15.30 -1.93 15.28
C GLN A 14 -14.49 -1.98 13.98
N THR A 15 -15.18 -2.19 12.90
CA THR A 15 -14.65 -1.96 11.54
C THR A 15 -14.33 -0.48 11.41
N VAL A 16 -13.07 -0.13 11.57
CA VAL A 16 -12.58 1.21 11.22
C VAL A 16 -12.71 1.32 9.71
N SER A 17 -13.62 2.17 9.28
CA SER A 17 -13.93 2.34 7.86
C SER A 17 -12.94 3.29 7.20
N LEU A 18 -12.70 3.09 5.91
CA LEU A 18 -12.05 4.07 5.02
C LEU A 18 -12.78 5.41 4.95
N ASP A 19 -13.94 5.56 5.62
CA ASP A 19 -14.66 6.82 5.78
C ASP A 19 -13.79 7.95 6.36
N THR A 20 -12.69 7.60 7.07
CA THR A 20 -11.64 8.55 7.47
C THR A 20 -11.11 9.36 6.28
N PHE A 21 -11.15 8.82 5.07
CA PHE A 21 -10.71 9.46 3.83
C PHE A 21 -11.86 9.91 2.93
N SER A 22 -13.14 9.69 3.32
CA SER A 22 -14.32 9.94 2.49
C SER A 22 -14.51 11.40 2.09
N GLY A 23 -13.98 12.33 2.89
CA GLY A 23 -14.01 13.77 2.59
C GLY A 23 -12.92 14.24 1.62
N LEU A 24 -12.02 13.36 1.21
CA LEU A 24 -10.94 13.70 0.30
C LEU A 24 -11.33 13.42 -1.15
N THR A 25 -10.92 14.30 -2.04
CA THR A 25 -11.00 14.11 -3.49
C THR A 25 -9.62 13.87 -4.08
N LYS A 26 -9.55 13.30 -5.28
CA LYS A 26 -8.28 13.09 -6.00
C LYS A 26 -7.45 14.37 -6.04
N GLY A 27 -6.19 14.28 -5.68
CA GLY A 27 -5.25 15.38 -5.60
C GLY A 27 -5.22 16.12 -4.25
N CYS A 28 -6.19 15.90 -3.36
CA CYS A 28 -6.15 16.49 -2.02
C CYS A 28 -4.96 15.98 -1.20
N PRO A 29 -4.34 16.84 -0.35
CA PRO A 29 -3.32 16.41 0.57
C PRO A 29 -3.82 15.34 1.54
N ALA A 30 -2.96 14.40 1.89
CA ALA A 30 -3.24 13.42 2.93
C ALA A 30 -3.47 14.10 4.30
N PRO A 31 -4.23 13.47 5.21
CA PRO A 31 -4.31 13.92 6.59
C PRO A 31 -2.91 14.07 7.21
N PHE A 32 -2.74 15.09 8.04
CA PHE A 32 -1.42 15.48 8.57
C PHE A 32 -0.76 14.34 9.38
N TRP A 33 -1.53 13.59 10.16
CA TRP A 33 -1.04 12.43 10.90
C TRP A 33 -0.43 11.36 9.97
N LEU A 34 -1.06 11.11 8.82
CA LEU A 34 -0.58 10.15 7.84
C LEU A 34 0.70 10.67 7.16
N PHE A 35 0.68 11.93 6.72
CA PHE A 35 1.84 12.57 6.10
C PHE A 35 3.06 12.53 7.02
N GLN A 36 2.92 12.94 8.29
CA GLN A 36 4.00 12.86 9.28
C GLN A 36 4.49 11.43 9.50
N GLY A 37 3.56 10.49 9.65
CA GLY A 37 3.89 9.08 9.85
C GLY A 37 4.67 8.49 8.66
N VAL A 38 4.27 8.82 7.43
CA VAL A 38 4.97 8.41 6.21
C VAL A 38 6.37 9.01 6.17
N CYS A 39 6.50 10.31 6.34
CA CYS A 39 7.81 10.96 6.33
C CYS A 39 8.75 10.37 7.40
N GLY A 40 8.24 10.14 8.62
CA GLY A 40 9.02 9.51 9.69
C GLY A 40 9.42 8.06 9.39
N ALA A 41 8.50 7.27 8.82
CA ALA A 41 8.76 5.86 8.53
C ALA A 41 9.79 5.65 7.41
N TRP A 42 9.82 6.52 6.41
CA TRP A 42 10.75 6.43 5.27
C TRP A 42 11.90 7.44 5.31
N GLY A 43 12.03 8.23 6.39
CA GLY A 43 13.13 9.21 6.53
C GLY A 43 13.06 10.35 5.52
N ILE A 44 11.86 10.80 5.18
CA ILE A 44 11.60 11.81 4.16
C ILE A 44 11.57 13.20 4.79
N ASP A 45 12.24 14.16 4.18
CA ASP A 45 12.18 15.56 4.62
C ASP A 45 10.79 16.16 4.32
N HIS A 46 10.07 16.53 5.38
CA HIS A 46 8.73 17.12 5.30
C HIS A 46 8.67 18.39 4.44
N SER A 47 9.75 19.19 4.42
CA SER A 47 9.78 20.45 3.69
C SER A 47 9.81 20.28 2.17
N ARG A 48 10.19 19.08 1.71
CA ARG A 48 10.33 18.73 0.30
C ARG A 48 9.21 17.81 -0.19
N ALA A 49 8.46 17.22 0.74
CA ALA A 49 7.50 16.18 0.44
C ALA A 49 6.07 16.71 0.32
N GLN A 50 5.29 16.03 -0.53
CA GLN A 50 3.83 16.13 -0.58
C GLN A 50 3.27 14.72 -0.68
N LEU A 51 2.10 14.50 -0.09
CA LEU A 51 1.39 13.23 -0.15
C LEU A 51 -0.05 13.51 -0.56
N ASN A 52 -0.41 13.19 -1.81
CA ASN A 52 -1.68 13.58 -2.40
C ASN A 52 -2.51 12.34 -2.77
N LEU A 53 -3.80 12.39 -2.50
CA LEU A 53 -4.71 11.28 -2.76
C LEU A 53 -4.80 10.96 -4.26
N ILE A 54 -4.61 9.68 -4.60
CA ILE A 54 -4.91 9.13 -5.93
C ILE A 54 -6.35 8.62 -5.95
N THR A 55 -6.67 7.71 -5.04
CA THR A 55 -7.99 7.05 -4.98
C THR A 55 -8.24 6.44 -3.61
N VAL A 56 -9.53 6.25 -3.29
CA VAL A 56 -10.00 5.42 -2.18
C VAL A 56 -10.92 4.36 -2.76
N SER A 57 -10.61 3.09 -2.51
CA SER A 57 -11.44 1.95 -2.84
C SER A 57 -11.41 0.97 -1.64
N GLU A 58 -10.81 -0.19 -1.77
CA GLU A 58 -10.52 -1.10 -0.66
C GLU A 58 -9.35 -0.59 0.22
N ASN A 59 -8.50 0.24 -0.36
CA ASN A 59 -7.39 0.94 0.30
C ASN A 59 -7.43 2.42 -0.07
N ALA A 60 -6.84 3.27 0.75
CA ALA A 60 -6.52 4.63 0.36
C ALA A 60 -5.11 4.66 -0.24
N THR A 61 -4.99 5.21 -1.44
CA THR A 61 -3.72 5.25 -2.19
C THR A 61 -3.32 6.69 -2.46
N PHE A 62 -2.08 7.00 -2.13
CA PHE A 62 -1.54 8.36 -2.22
C PHE A 62 -0.28 8.39 -3.10
N LEU A 63 -0.11 9.48 -3.85
CA LEU A 63 1.10 9.81 -4.57
C LEU A 63 2.06 10.57 -3.64
N LEU A 64 3.27 10.07 -3.49
CA LEU A 64 4.35 10.75 -2.80
C LEU A 64 5.16 11.53 -3.84
N LEU A 65 5.27 12.84 -3.61
CA LEU A 65 6.09 13.73 -4.40
C LEU A 65 7.26 14.23 -3.54
N LEU A 66 8.43 14.37 -4.14
CA LEU A 66 9.58 15.10 -3.58
C LEU A 66 9.97 16.22 -4.54
N ASP A 67 10.04 17.44 -4.03
CA ASP A 67 10.30 18.64 -4.84
C ASP A 67 9.35 18.78 -6.05
N GLY A 68 8.12 18.31 -5.88
CA GLY A 68 7.10 18.33 -6.93
C GLY A 68 7.12 17.14 -7.89
N GLU A 69 8.14 16.26 -7.83
CA GLU A 69 8.29 15.13 -8.73
C GLU A 69 7.79 13.81 -8.10
N PRO A 70 7.05 12.96 -8.85
CA PRO A 70 6.59 11.67 -8.38
C PRO A 70 7.74 10.73 -7.99
N GLN A 71 7.71 10.21 -6.76
CA GLN A 71 8.74 9.32 -6.24
C GLN A 71 8.19 7.97 -5.81
N GLY A 72 6.98 7.94 -5.27
CA GLY A 72 6.41 6.72 -4.73
C GLY A 72 4.88 6.74 -4.68
N VAL A 73 4.35 5.57 -4.38
CA VAL A 73 2.94 5.37 -4.10
C VAL A 73 2.82 4.77 -2.72
N VAL A 74 2.01 5.40 -1.87
CA VAL A 74 1.74 4.95 -0.51
C VAL A 74 0.34 4.36 -0.45
N ARG A 75 0.23 3.10 -0.06
CA ARG A 75 -1.04 2.41 0.16
C ARG A 75 -1.30 2.28 1.65
N VAL A 76 -2.51 2.65 2.04
CA VAL A 76 -2.99 2.64 3.42
C VAL A 76 -4.18 1.70 3.50
N SER A 77 -4.03 0.60 4.24
CA SER A 77 -5.09 -0.39 4.44
C SER A 77 -5.75 -0.16 5.80
N GLN A 78 -7.08 -0.27 5.83
CA GLN A 78 -7.84 -0.13 7.05
C GLN A 78 -7.52 -1.26 8.04
N PRO A 79 -7.57 -0.99 9.37
CA PRO A 79 -7.43 -2.02 10.39
C PRO A 79 -8.46 -3.14 10.21
N GLY A 80 -8.02 -4.40 10.34
CA GLY A 80 -8.89 -5.57 10.19
C GLY A 80 -9.22 -5.96 8.74
N TYR A 81 -8.73 -5.21 7.73
CA TYR A 81 -8.94 -5.59 6.34
C TYR A 81 -8.08 -6.80 5.95
N VAL A 82 -8.72 -7.78 5.32
CA VAL A 82 -8.16 -9.01 4.73
C VAL A 82 -6.87 -9.51 5.41
N GLY A 83 -7.00 -10.07 6.61
CA GLY A 83 -5.87 -10.74 7.28
C GLY A 83 -4.81 -9.82 7.91
N GLY A 84 -5.02 -8.51 7.90
CA GLY A 84 -4.18 -7.55 8.61
C GLY A 84 -2.76 -7.36 8.03
N PRO A 85 -1.82 -6.88 8.87
CA PRO A 85 -0.44 -6.60 8.44
C PRO A 85 0.31 -7.82 7.92
N GLU A 86 -0.01 -9.01 8.42
CA GLU A 86 0.60 -10.28 8.04
C GLU A 86 0.24 -10.66 6.59
N ALA A 87 -1.00 -10.41 6.16
CA ALA A 87 -1.39 -10.62 4.77
C ALA A 87 -0.68 -9.66 3.83
N VAL A 88 -0.58 -8.38 4.21
CA VAL A 88 0.19 -7.39 3.43
C VAL A 88 1.67 -7.75 3.37
N ALA A 89 2.27 -8.24 4.46
CA ALA A 89 3.65 -8.72 4.46
C ALA A 89 3.83 -9.93 3.54
N SER A 90 2.84 -10.83 3.50
CA SER A 90 2.84 -12.00 2.61
C SER A 90 2.73 -11.59 1.14
N GLU A 91 1.88 -10.61 0.82
CA GLU A 91 1.79 -10.00 -0.51
C GLU A 91 3.15 -9.44 -0.96
N ILE A 92 3.82 -8.66 -0.11
CA ILE A 92 5.13 -8.10 -0.40
C ILE A 92 6.19 -9.19 -0.57
N SER A 93 6.16 -10.25 0.21
CA SER A 93 7.06 -11.39 0.08
C SER A 93 6.89 -12.09 -1.28
N TRP A 94 5.65 -12.30 -1.71
CA TRP A 94 5.36 -12.86 -3.02
C TRP A 94 5.77 -11.90 -4.16
N LEU A 95 5.46 -10.62 -4.04
CA LEU A 95 5.84 -9.60 -5.01
C LEU A 95 7.37 -9.57 -5.21
N ASN A 96 8.14 -9.66 -4.13
CA ASN A 96 9.60 -9.74 -4.21
C ASN A 96 10.07 -11.02 -4.93
N ALA A 97 9.41 -12.15 -4.70
CA ALA A 97 9.73 -13.40 -5.39
C ALA A 97 9.41 -13.38 -6.90
N LEU A 98 8.47 -12.51 -7.32
CA LEU A 98 8.14 -12.32 -8.74
C LEU A 98 9.19 -11.52 -9.51
N HIS A 99 10.08 -10.76 -8.84
CA HIS A 99 11.12 -9.98 -9.49
C HIS A 99 12.15 -10.82 -10.25
N ASP A 100 12.22 -12.13 -9.99
CA ASP A 100 13.11 -13.06 -10.69
C ASP A 100 12.54 -13.53 -12.05
N ILE A 101 11.37 -13.05 -12.46
CA ILE A 101 10.75 -13.43 -13.73
C ILE A 101 11.27 -12.55 -14.87
N ASP A 102 11.97 -13.16 -15.81
CA ASP A 102 12.49 -12.49 -16.99
C ASP A 102 11.42 -11.80 -17.84
N GLY A 103 11.71 -10.56 -18.22
CA GLY A 103 10.88 -9.76 -19.13
C GLY A 103 9.65 -9.12 -18.48
N ILE A 104 9.54 -9.17 -17.15
CA ILE A 104 8.49 -8.50 -16.40
C ILE A 104 9.11 -7.49 -15.43
N SER A 105 8.71 -6.22 -15.58
CA SER A 105 9.06 -5.17 -14.62
C SER A 105 7.90 -4.99 -13.66
N LEU A 106 8.16 -5.20 -12.37
CA LEU A 106 7.16 -5.07 -11.31
C LEU A 106 7.40 -3.82 -10.48
N ILE A 107 6.35 -3.41 -9.77
CA ILE A 107 6.48 -2.35 -8.76
C ILE A 107 7.44 -2.80 -7.66
N ASN A 108 8.31 -1.88 -7.23
CA ASN A 108 9.32 -2.16 -6.21
C ASN A 108 8.86 -1.63 -4.84
N PRO A 109 8.61 -2.51 -3.86
CA PRO A 109 8.39 -2.08 -2.49
C PRO A 109 9.60 -1.33 -1.94
N VAL A 110 9.35 -0.27 -1.17
CA VAL A 110 10.39 0.54 -0.54
C VAL A 110 10.42 0.26 0.95
N PRO A 111 11.55 -0.23 1.51
CA PRO A 111 11.63 -0.48 2.93
C PRO A 111 11.64 0.84 3.72
N THR A 112 11.11 0.81 4.94
CA THR A 112 11.24 1.89 5.92
C THR A 112 12.70 2.05 6.35
N VAL A 113 13.01 3.12 7.08
CA VAL A 113 14.33 3.32 7.71
C VAL A 113 14.72 2.20 8.70
N ARG A 114 13.75 1.37 9.11
CA ARG A 114 13.97 0.20 9.97
C ARG A 114 14.18 -1.09 9.17
N GLY A 115 14.15 -1.04 7.84
CA GLY A 115 14.30 -2.19 6.95
C GLY A 115 13.03 -3.04 6.78
N THR A 116 11.88 -2.63 7.30
CA THR A 116 10.60 -3.33 7.12
C THR A 116 9.84 -2.75 5.93
N PHE A 117 9.16 -3.58 5.16
CA PHE A 117 8.31 -3.11 4.05
C PHE A 117 6.90 -2.72 4.47
N VAL A 118 6.47 -3.19 5.63
CA VAL A 118 5.15 -2.92 6.21
C VAL A 118 5.33 -2.20 7.53
N THR A 119 4.56 -1.15 7.75
CA THR A 119 4.57 -0.40 9.01
C THR A 119 3.15 -0.08 9.45
N LYS A 120 3.00 0.27 10.74
CA LYS A 120 1.76 0.83 11.28
C LYS A 120 1.95 2.31 11.55
N ILE A 121 0.98 3.11 11.11
CA ILE A 121 0.90 4.54 11.40
C ILE A 121 -0.41 4.78 12.14
N ASN A 122 -0.34 5.35 13.34
CA ASN A 122 -1.53 5.62 14.14
C ASN A 122 -2.18 6.93 13.71
N ASP A 123 -3.51 6.92 13.62
CA ASP A 123 -4.29 8.14 13.45
C ASP A 123 -4.42 8.92 14.77
N LEU A 124 -5.18 10.01 14.75
CA LEU A 124 -5.41 10.87 15.91
C LEU A 124 -6.17 10.17 17.05
N ASN A 125 -6.84 9.07 16.78
CA ASN A 125 -7.56 8.26 17.77
C ASN A 125 -6.71 7.10 18.30
N GLY A 126 -5.45 6.97 17.83
CA GLY A 126 -4.54 5.89 18.20
C GLY A 126 -4.77 4.59 17.43
N ILE A 127 -5.61 4.61 16.40
CA ILE A 127 -5.89 3.45 15.55
C ILE A 127 -4.73 3.25 14.58
N GLY A 128 -4.17 2.03 14.56
CA GLY A 128 -3.04 1.68 13.72
C GLY A 128 -3.45 1.26 12.31
N TRP A 129 -3.09 2.04 11.32
CA TRP A 129 -3.27 1.76 9.89
C TRP A 129 -2.06 1.04 9.32
N THR A 130 -2.29 0.01 8.51
CA THR A 130 -1.21 -0.70 7.82
C THR A 130 -0.79 0.08 6.59
N VAL A 131 0.49 0.41 6.48
CA VAL A 131 1.02 1.28 5.42
C VAL A 131 2.22 0.64 4.75
N ILE A 132 2.23 0.67 3.43
CA ILE A 132 3.36 0.30 2.58
C ILE A 132 3.66 1.43 1.60
N SER A 133 4.89 1.44 1.10
CA SER A 133 5.29 2.33 0.00
C SER A 133 5.94 1.52 -1.11
N THR A 134 5.69 1.90 -2.35
CA THR A 134 6.35 1.37 -3.55
C THR A 134 6.94 2.51 -4.35
N LYS A 135 7.94 2.21 -5.19
CA LYS A 135 8.44 3.20 -6.15
C LYS A 135 7.33 3.60 -7.12
N TYR A 136 7.32 4.86 -7.51
CA TYR A 136 6.45 5.33 -8.58
C TYR A 136 6.86 4.73 -9.92
N VAL A 137 5.88 4.26 -10.69
CA VAL A 137 6.07 3.81 -12.07
C VAL A 137 5.21 4.70 -12.96
N ALA A 138 5.86 5.40 -13.88
CA ALA A 138 5.15 6.21 -14.88
C ALA A 138 4.46 5.29 -15.89
N GLY A 139 3.27 5.66 -16.31
CA GLY A 139 2.52 4.91 -17.31
C GLY A 139 1.08 5.38 -17.43
N THR A 140 0.37 4.78 -18.36
CA THR A 140 -1.07 4.98 -18.56
C THR A 140 -1.79 3.71 -18.13
N VAL A 141 -2.88 3.86 -17.40
CA VAL A 141 -3.74 2.73 -17.01
C VAL A 141 -4.36 2.13 -18.28
N LEU A 142 -4.41 0.79 -18.37
CA LEU A 142 -4.91 0.10 -19.57
C LEU A 142 -6.33 0.56 -19.95
N GLU A 143 -7.17 0.85 -18.95
CA GLU A 143 -8.55 1.32 -19.11
C GLU A 143 -8.65 2.71 -19.74
N ASP A 144 -7.58 3.51 -19.63
CA ASP A 144 -7.52 4.87 -20.18
C ASP A 144 -6.96 4.90 -21.62
N LEU A 145 -6.63 3.73 -22.19
CA LEU A 145 -6.13 3.64 -23.56
C LEU A 145 -7.30 3.58 -24.56
N ASP A 146 -7.20 4.34 -25.66
CA ASP A 146 -8.17 4.29 -26.76
C ASP A 146 -8.28 2.89 -27.37
N ASN A 147 -7.18 2.14 -27.41
CA ASN A 147 -7.14 0.77 -27.92
C ASN A 147 -6.25 -0.12 -27.05
N PRO A 148 -6.81 -0.83 -26.05
CA PRO A 148 -6.06 -1.75 -25.20
C PRO A 148 -5.76 -3.11 -25.84
N ALA A 149 -6.40 -3.46 -26.97
CA ALA A 149 -6.33 -4.78 -27.60
C ALA A 149 -4.90 -5.30 -27.85
N PRO A 150 -3.93 -4.48 -28.32
CA PRO A 150 -2.55 -4.93 -28.55
C PRO A 150 -1.84 -5.46 -27.29
N TYR A 151 -2.31 -5.12 -26.09
CA TYR A 151 -1.67 -5.50 -24.84
C TYR A 151 -2.20 -6.81 -24.25
N TYR A 152 -3.35 -7.33 -24.71
CA TYR A 152 -3.99 -8.51 -24.09
C TYR A 152 -3.14 -9.78 -24.23
N GLU A 153 -2.43 -9.98 -25.34
CA GLU A 153 -1.53 -11.11 -25.50
C GLU A 153 -0.39 -11.06 -24.48
N THR A 154 0.25 -9.90 -24.32
CA THR A 154 1.33 -9.69 -23.36
C THR A 154 0.84 -9.93 -21.92
N ILE A 155 -0.35 -9.42 -21.58
CA ILE A 155 -0.97 -9.64 -20.26
C ILE A 155 -1.21 -11.12 -20.02
N GLY A 156 -1.71 -11.85 -21.01
CA GLY A 156 -1.92 -13.30 -20.94
C GLY A 156 -0.60 -14.06 -20.73
N GLN A 157 0.47 -13.68 -21.42
CA GLN A 157 1.80 -14.24 -21.23
C GLN A 157 2.35 -13.98 -19.80
N TRP A 158 2.15 -12.76 -19.27
CA TRP A 158 2.55 -12.43 -17.90
C TRP A 158 1.74 -13.23 -16.87
N ALA A 159 0.43 -13.34 -17.07
CA ALA A 159 -0.42 -14.14 -16.18
C ALA A 159 0.05 -15.61 -16.13
N ALA A 160 0.41 -16.20 -17.28
CA ALA A 160 0.94 -17.56 -17.34
C ALA A 160 2.25 -17.71 -16.55
N LYS A 161 3.19 -16.74 -16.70
CA LYS A 161 4.45 -16.72 -15.95
C LYS A 161 4.23 -16.60 -14.44
N PHE A 162 3.29 -15.74 -14.01
CA PHE A 162 2.93 -15.60 -12.60
C PHE A 162 2.34 -16.90 -12.02
N HIS A 163 1.47 -17.57 -12.77
CA HIS A 163 0.91 -18.85 -12.36
C HIS A 163 1.99 -19.92 -12.24
N GLU A 164 2.92 -19.99 -13.19
CA GLU A 164 4.03 -20.94 -13.17
C GLU A 164 4.95 -20.68 -11.98
N GLN A 165 5.37 -19.44 -11.76
CA GLN A 165 6.18 -19.04 -10.61
C GLN A 165 5.48 -19.39 -9.30
N SER A 166 4.20 -19.02 -9.14
CA SER A 166 3.45 -19.25 -7.91
C SER A 166 3.25 -20.72 -7.61
N ARG A 167 3.15 -21.57 -8.63
CA ARG A 167 3.06 -23.04 -8.49
C ARG A 167 4.37 -23.62 -7.96
N ASN A 168 5.51 -23.10 -8.44
CA ASN A 168 6.84 -23.60 -8.16
C ASN A 168 7.52 -22.85 -6.99
N TRP A 169 6.91 -21.78 -6.50
CA TRP A 169 7.48 -20.97 -5.44
C TRP A 169 7.57 -21.75 -4.11
N ASN A 170 8.77 -21.86 -3.58
CA ASN A 170 8.99 -22.38 -2.24
C ASN A 170 8.58 -21.31 -1.21
N LYS A 171 7.32 -21.37 -0.80
CA LYS A 171 6.71 -20.38 0.08
C LYS A 171 7.42 -20.37 1.43
N PRO A 172 7.85 -19.19 1.91
CA PRO A 172 8.37 -19.06 3.26
C PRO A 172 7.34 -19.51 4.31
N TYR A 173 7.83 -20.09 5.40
CA TYR A 173 6.96 -20.47 6.51
C TYR A 173 6.28 -19.23 7.12
N GLY A 174 5.01 -19.36 7.48
CA GLY A 174 4.26 -18.28 8.14
C GLY A 174 3.56 -17.28 7.21
N LEU A 175 3.62 -17.49 5.89
CA LEU A 175 2.81 -16.67 4.98
C LEU A 175 1.32 -16.96 5.16
N THR A 176 0.55 -15.91 5.32
CA THR A 176 -0.92 -15.95 5.30
C THR A 176 -1.42 -15.79 3.86
N ARG A 177 -2.63 -16.29 3.58
CA ARG A 177 -3.32 -15.98 2.33
C ARG A 177 -3.76 -14.52 2.34
N PHE A 178 -3.64 -13.85 1.23
CA PHE A 178 -4.19 -12.51 0.96
C PHE A 178 -5.24 -12.60 -0.16
#